data_a9a92ad62ac9a447dd1758eb6189f6d1
#
_entry.id   a9a92ad62ac9a447dd1758eb6189f6d1
#
_cell.length_a   1.000
_cell.length_b   1.000
_cell.length_c   1.000
_cell.angle_alpha   90.00
_cell.angle_beta   90.00
_cell.angle_gamma   90.00
#
_symmetry.space_group_name_H-M   'P 1'
#
loop_
_entity.id
_entity.type
_entity.pdbx_description
1 polymer ?
#
loop_
_entity_poly.entity_id
_entity_poly.type
_entity_poly.pdbx_seq_one_letter_code
_entity_poly.pdbx_strand_id
1 'polypeptide(L)'
;DRFSSGIWSMEVNGQDVQLISNLSGNSWGRGISEDFELFASSANKVPALHIHAPYSYFNLVGLEKEPALHIFDYSTFYPVTITRQGDHFGSYTAAAGFDLYTARSFPKTFWNKTAFVGAPTGKLLGRFQLKEDGQGSYKAINEGSFIASFDERTAPIQGKTGPDGNLYMIDWNNLIMMHGGHLENPLRDKSHGRIYRITHKDSKNFQSIDLRDAKTEELVNTLSNDNMFWRLMAQNK
;
A
#
# COMPACT_ATOMS: atom_id res chain seq x y z
N ASP A 1 -1.31 14.92 23.38
CA ASP A 1 -0.11 14.94 22.53
C ASP A 1 -0.52 15.08 21.08
N ARG A 2 0.21 15.87 20.30
CA ARG A 2 -0.01 16.00 18.84
C ARG A 2 1.05 15.18 18.13
N PHE A 3 0.61 14.19 17.36
CA PHE A 3 1.47 13.44 16.48
C PHE A 3 1.50 14.09 15.10
N SER A 4 2.69 14.21 14.52
CA SER A 4 2.82 14.60 13.12
C SER A 4 2.29 13.51 12.20
N SER A 5 1.72 13.88 11.05
CA SER A 5 1.41 12.93 9.99
C SER A 5 2.70 12.27 9.54
N GLY A 6 2.74 10.93 9.53
CA GLY A 6 4.00 10.23 9.23
C GLY A 6 3.93 8.74 9.47
N ILE A 7 5.08 8.11 9.34
CA ILE A 7 5.30 6.72 9.71
C ILE A 7 5.97 6.67 11.06
N TRP A 8 5.41 5.86 11.90
CA TRP A 8 5.84 5.64 13.27
C TRP A 8 6.16 4.17 13.50
N SER A 9 7.19 3.89 14.27
CA SER A 9 7.46 2.56 14.83
C SER A 9 7.09 2.56 16.31
N MET A 10 6.72 1.40 16.80
CA MET A 10 6.49 1.14 18.21
C MET A 10 6.69 -0.35 18.50
N GLU A 11 7.00 -0.68 19.73
CA GLU A 11 6.98 -2.06 20.17
C GLU A 11 5.56 -2.65 20.15
N VAL A 12 5.44 -3.97 20.11
CA VAL A 12 4.13 -4.66 20.08
C VAL A 12 3.25 -4.32 21.29
N ASN A 13 3.87 -3.98 22.42
CA ASN A 13 3.20 -3.56 23.65
C ASN A 13 2.77 -2.05 23.62
N GLY A 14 3.07 -1.34 22.52
CA GLY A 14 2.75 0.08 22.35
C GLY A 14 3.76 1.04 22.97
N GLN A 15 4.89 0.53 23.47
CA GLN A 15 5.98 1.35 23.99
C GLN A 15 6.98 1.75 22.89
N ASP A 16 7.95 2.57 23.23
CA ASP A 16 9.02 3.05 22.37
C ASP A 16 8.52 3.60 21.01
N VAL A 17 7.59 4.54 21.08
CA VAL A 17 7.00 5.16 19.90
C VAL A 17 7.99 6.15 19.28
N GLN A 18 8.47 5.85 18.07
CA GLN A 18 9.46 6.67 17.35
C GLN A 18 8.94 7.12 16.00
N LEU A 19 9.18 8.38 15.66
CA LEU A 19 8.91 8.90 14.32
C LEU A 19 10.00 8.44 13.35
N ILE A 20 9.59 7.66 12.36
CA ILE A 20 10.49 7.20 11.29
C ILE A 20 10.59 8.24 10.18
N SER A 21 9.46 8.79 9.75
CA SER A 21 9.41 9.80 8.70
C SER A 21 8.16 10.65 8.81
N ASN A 22 8.32 11.96 8.69
CA ASN A 22 7.19 12.84 8.41
C ASN A 22 6.70 12.60 6.97
N LEU A 23 5.39 12.67 6.79
CA LEU A 23 4.75 12.64 5.48
C LEU A 23 3.89 13.89 5.33
N SER A 24 3.89 14.47 4.14
CA SER A 24 3.04 15.63 3.86
C SER A 24 1.56 15.22 3.81
N GLY A 25 0.69 16.03 4.40
CA GLY A 25 -0.75 15.83 4.34
C GLY A 25 -1.26 14.67 5.19
N ASN A 26 -2.21 13.91 4.65
CA ASN A 26 -2.79 12.73 5.29
C ASN A 26 -2.08 11.47 4.80
N SER A 27 -1.37 10.79 5.67
CA SER A 27 -0.71 9.53 5.35
C SER A 27 -1.75 8.40 5.23
N TRP A 28 -1.80 7.73 4.07
CA TRP A 28 -2.83 6.72 3.78
C TRP A 28 -2.28 5.34 3.44
N GLY A 29 -1.01 5.21 3.17
CA GLY A 29 -0.44 3.93 2.80
C GLY A 29 0.99 3.76 3.28
N ARG A 30 1.33 2.52 3.62
CA ARG A 30 2.66 2.05 3.96
C ARG A 30 2.90 0.68 3.32
N GLY A 31 4.01 0.54 2.61
CA GLY A 31 4.49 -0.72 2.05
C GLY A 31 5.92 -1.01 2.47
N ILE A 32 6.26 -2.29 2.52
CA ILE A 32 7.62 -2.76 2.80
C ILE A 32 8.00 -3.73 1.69
N SER A 33 9.20 -3.57 1.11
CA SER A 33 9.76 -4.51 0.15
C SER A 33 10.28 -5.78 0.84
N GLU A 34 10.65 -6.77 0.04
CA GLU A 34 11.30 -7.99 0.56
C GLU A 34 12.71 -7.71 1.10
N ASP A 35 13.30 -6.57 0.74
CA ASP A 35 14.59 -6.08 1.21
C ASP A 35 14.43 -5.09 2.39
N PHE A 36 13.22 -5.01 2.95
CA PHE A 36 12.83 -4.11 4.05
C PHE A 36 12.92 -2.62 3.74
N GLU A 37 12.99 -2.24 2.48
CA GLU A 37 12.82 -0.85 2.06
C GLU A 37 11.41 -0.35 2.37
N LEU A 38 11.30 0.86 2.86
CA LEU A 38 10.05 1.42 3.35
C LEU A 38 9.48 2.42 2.34
N PHE A 39 8.22 2.19 1.99
CA PHE A 39 7.47 3.05 1.06
C PHE A 39 6.20 3.56 1.70
N ALA A 40 5.68 4.65 1.14
CA ALA A 40 4.44 5.26 1.62
C ALA A 40 3.63 5.89 0.49
N SER A 41 2.41 6.23 0.81
CA SER A 41 1.58 7.14 0.03
C SER A 41 0.87 8.13 0.94
N SER A 42 0.52 9.28 0.38
CA SER A 42 -0.20 10.32 1.10
C SER A 42 -1.33 10.88 0.24
N ALA A 43 -2.36 11.40 0.88
CA ALA A 43 -3.40 12.14 0.19
C ALA A 43 -2.83 13.32 -0.61
N ASN A 44 -3.69 13.93 -1.44
CA ASN A 44 -3.34 15.11 -2.22
C ASN A 44 -2.25 14.87 -3.26
N LYS A 45 -2.45 13.83 -4.07
CA LYS A 45 -1.66 13.51 -5.28
C LYS A 45 -0.25 12.93 -5.01
N VAL A 46 -0.06 12.27 -3.89
CA VAL A 46 1.24 11.65 -3.54
C VAL A 46 1.12 10.12 -3.51
N PRO A 47 1.08 9.44 -4.66
CA PRO A 47 0.87 7.99 -4.72
C PRO A 47 2.08 7.15 -4.30
N ALA A 48 3.30 7.68 -4.36
CA ALA A 48 4.49 6.91 -4.02
C ALA A 48 5.60 7.77 -3.40
N LEU A 49 6.03 7.35 -2.23
CA LEU A 49 7.15 7.90 -1.49
C LEU A 49 8.10 6.75 -1.15
N HIS A 50 9.40 7.01 -1.17
CA HIS A 50 10.43 6.12 -0.62
C HIS A 50 11.05 6.78 0.61
N ILE A 51 11.12 6.05 1.70
CA ILE A 51 11.74 6.50 2.95
C ILE A 51 13.09 5.82 3.07
N HIS A 52 14.12 6.49 2.56
CA HIS A 52 15.46 5.93 2.39
C HIS A 52 16.29 5.91 3.67
N ALA A 53 15.88 6.66 4.70
CA ALA A 53 16.51 6.63 6.03
C ALA A 53 15.53 7.14 7.10
N PRO A 54 15.62 6.66 8.34
CA PRO A 54 14.86 7.20 9.46
C PRO A 54 15.19 8.66 9.74
N TYR A 55 14.21 9.42 10.17
CA TYR A 55 14.37 10.84 10.56
C TYR A 55 15.47 11.07 11.60
N SER A 56 15.69 10.12 12.49
CA SER A 56 16.75 10.16 13.50
C SER A 56 18.14 10.34 12.90
N TYR A 57 18.44 9.78 11.74
CA TYR A 57 19.74 9.95 11.08
C TYR A 57 19.92 11.35 10.53
N PHE A 58 18.87 11.98 10.03
CA PHE A 58 18.93 13.37 9.58
C PHE A 58 19.22 14.32 10.75
N ASN A 59 18.58 14.08 11.89
CA ASN A 59 18.83 14.85 13.11
C ASN A 59 20.28 14.72 13.62
N LEU A 60 20.84 13.52 13.56
CA LEU A 60 22.23 13.29 14.00
C LEU A 60 23.26 14.12 13.22
N VAL A 61 22.97 14.44 11.96
CA VAL A 61 23.87 15.24 11.11
C VAL A 61 23.40 16.70 10.97
N GLY A 62 22.38 17.11 11.74
CA GLY A 62 21.86 18.47 11.74
C GLY A 62 21.12 18.87 10.46
N LEU A 63 20.58 17.90 9.73
CA LEU A 63 19.79 18.14 8.54
C LEU A 63 18.30 18.15 8.90
N GLU A 64 17.67 19.30 8.72
CA GLU A 64 16.21 19.46 8.82
C GLU A 64 15.52 19.08 7.49
N LYS A 65 15.76 17.87 7.01
CA LYS A 65 15.13 17.38 5.77
C LYS A 65 14.17 16.23 6.07
N GLU A 66 13.08 16.20 5.29
CA GLU A 66 12.16 15.08 5.31
C GLU A 66 12.81 13.86 4.64
N PRO A 67 12.84 12.68 5.31
CA PRO A 67 13.43 11.48 4.72
C PRO A 67 12.58 10.88 3.61
N ALA A 68 11.34 11.32 3.39
CA ALA A 68 10.45 10.83 2.37
C ALA A 68 10.72 11.49 1.01
N LEU A 69 11.15 10.70 0.04
CA LEU A 69 11.38 11.14 -1.33
C LEU A 69 10.16 10.87 -2.21
N HIS A 70 9.74 11.86 -2.98
CA HIS A 70 8.75 11.68 -4.05
C HIS A 70 9.39 10.91 -5.19
N ILE A 71 8.89 9.70 -5.47
CA ILE A 71 9.50 8.79 -6.46
C ILE A 71 8.62 8.52 -7.69
N PHE A 72 7.38 9.02 -7.73
CA PHE A 72 6.45 8.81 -8.84
C PHE A 72 6.71 9.79 -10.00
N ASP A 73 6.45 9.35 -11.21
CA ASP A 73 6.54 10.14 -12.44
C ASP A 73 5.32 11.07 -12.61
N TYR A 74 4.12 10.54 -12.39
CA TYR A 74 2.88 11.33 -12.39
C TYR A 74 1.80 10.71 -11.51
N SER A 75 0.85 11.54 -11.07
CA SER A 75 -0.24 11.15 -10.16
C SER A 75 -1.62 11.20 -10.80
N THR A 76 -1.70 11.18 -12.13
CA THR A 76 -2.96 11.20 -12.87
C THR A 76 -3.48 9.79 -13.12
N PHE A 77 -4.79 9.66 -13.27
CA PHE A 77 -5.46 8.44 -13.70
C PHE A 77 -6.66 8.76 -14.59
N TYR A 78 -7.16 7.76 -15.30
CA TYR A 78 -8.34 7.86 -16.12
C TYR A 78 -9.42 6.89 -15.62
N PRO A 79 -10.47 7.39 -14.93
CA PRO A 79 -11.55 6.55 -14.45
C PRO A 79 -12.39 6.04 -15.63
N VAL A 80 -12.89 4.81 -15.51
CA VAL A 80 -13.75 4.18 -16.53
C VAL A 80 -15.25 4.42 -16.27
N THR A 81 -15.58 5.10 -15.18
CA THR A 81 -16.95 5.42 -14.78
C THR A 81 -17.05 6.84 -14.23
N ILE A 82 -18.26 7.29 -13.99
CA ILE A 82 -18.53 8.59 -13.40
C ILE A 82 -17.94 8.66 -11.99
N THR A 83 -17.18 9.70 -11.74
CA THR A 83 -16.66 10.03 -10.42
C THR A 83 -17.49 11.17 -9.83
N ARG A 84 -18.18 10.90 -8.73
CA ARG A 84 -18.97 11.90 -8.01
C ARG A 84 -18.09 12.60 -6.98
N GLN A 85 -17.05 13.25 -7.46
CA GLN A 85 -16.04 13.89 -6.63
C GLN A 85 -16.02 15.39 -6.88
N GLY A 86 -15.99 16.17 -5.80
CA GLY A 86 -15.94 17.63 -5.86
C GLY A 86 -14.53 18.22 -5.95
N ASP A 87 -13.50 17.44 -5.64
CA ASP A 87 -12.12 17.91 -5.51
C ASP A 87 -11.12 16.96 -6.20
N HIS A 88 -10.02 17.52 -6.70
CA HIS A 88 -8.89 16.81 -7.31
C HIS A 88 -9.24 15.80 -8.42
N PHE A 89 -9.94 16.25 -9.43
CA PHE A 89 -10.31 15.45 -10.60
C PHE A 89 -9.09 14.85 -11.30
N GLY A 90 -9.21 13.57 -11.70
CA GLY A 90 -8.22 12.89 -12.55
C GLY A 90 -6.88 12.59 -11.89
N SER A 91 -6.79 12.64 -10.55
CA SER A 91 -5.56 12.32 -9.81
C SER A 91 -5.85 11.62 -8.48
N TYR A 92 -4.83 11.02 -7.87
CA TYR A 92 -4.90 10.33 -6.59
C TYR A 92 -5.19 11.30 -5.43
N THR A 93 -6.45 11.61 -5.20
CA THR A 93 -6.87 12.48 -4.08
C THR A 93 -6.52 11.86 -2.74
N ALA A 94 -6.93 10.62 -2.54
CA ALA A 94 -6.53 9.80 -1.41
C ALA A 94 -5.72 8.62 -1.96
N ALA A 95 -4.41 8.79 -2.16
CA ALA A 95 -3.52 7.72 -2.58
C ALA A 95 -3.42 6.71 -1.43
N ALA A 96 -4.34 5.74 -1.41
CA ALA A 96 -4.58 4.87 -0.27
C ALA A 96 -3.85 3.52 -0.42
N GLY A 97 -3.36 3.01 0.70
CA GLY A 97 -2.93 1.63 0.82
C GLY A 97 -1.77 1.24 -0.08
N PHE A 98 -0.69 2.00 -0.14
CA PHE A 98 0.51 1.58 -0.86
C PHE A 98 0.99 0.22 -0.33
N ASP A 99 1.12 -0.78 -1.20
CA ASP A 99 1.75 -2.05 -0.85
C ASP A 99 2.41 -2.71 -2.07
N LEU A 100 3.50 -3.44 -1.82
CA LEU A 100 4.21 -4.16 -2.88
C LEU A 100 3.69 -5.59 -3.00
N TYR A 101 3.80 -6.14 -4.21
CA TYR A 101 3.57 -7.56 -4.44
C TYR A 101 4.80 -8.37 -4.01
N THR A 102 4.68 -9.12 -2.92
CA THR A 102 5.79 -9.82 -2.25
C THR A 102 5.59 -11.35 -2.19
N ALA A 103 5.06 -11.92 -3.28
CA ALA A 103 4.89 -13.36 -3.44
C ALA A 103 5.29 -13.80 -4.87
N ARG A 104 5.02 -15.08 -5.21
CA ARG A 104 5.43 -15.66 -6.50
C ARG A 104 4.26 -16.26 -7.30
N SER A 105 3.01 -15.98 -6.91
CA SER A 105 1.83 -16.46 -7.62
C SER A 105 1.55 -15.66 -8.90
N PHE A 106 1.98 -14.39 -8.96
CA PHE A 106 1.92 -13.57 -10.15
C PHE A 106 3.24 -13.67 -10.96
N PRO A 107 3.27 -13.22 -12.23
CA PRO A 107 4.49 -13.21 -13.04
C PRO A 107 5.66 -12.47 -12.39
N LYS A 108 6.88 -12.86 -12.75
CA LYS A 108 8.13 -12.31 -12.20
C LYS A 108 8.25 -10.78 -12.29
N THR A 109 7.58 -10.16 -13.26
CA THR A 109 7.53 -8.71 -13.41
C THR A 109 6.86 -7.99 -12.24
N PHE A 110 6.07 -8.71 -11.43
CA PHE A 110 5.42 -8.16 -10.25
C PHE A 110 6.29 -8.27 -8.99
N TRP A 111 7.15 -9.28 -8.90
CA TRP A 111 7.83 -9.68 -7.66
C TRP A 111 8.71 -8.57 -7.11
N ASN A 112 8.38 -8.08 -5.92
CA ASN A 112 9.09 -7.01 -5.20
C ASN A 112 9.33 -5.72 -6.01
N LYS A 113 8.55 -5.51 -7.07
CA LYS A 113 8.73 -4.40 -8.03
C LYS A 113 7.45 -3.67 -8.37
N THR A 114 6.31 -4.29 -8.11
CA THR A 114 5.02 -3.70 -8.41
C THR A 114 4.33 -3.27 -7.12
N ALA A 115 4.01 -2.00 -7.03
CA ALA A 115 3.20 -1.44 -5.97
C ALA A 115 1.77 -1.20 -6.45
N PHE A 116 0.82 -1.40 -5.55
CA PHE A 116 -0.59 -1.13 -5.73
C PHE A 116 -1.01 0.03 -4.84
N VAL A 117 -1.74 0.98 -5.45
CA VAL A 117 -2.20 2.18 -4.75
C VAL A 117 -3.68 2.38 -5.04
N GLY A 118 -4.49 2.47 -4.00
CA GLY A 118 -5.91 2.73 -4.12
C GLY A 118 -6.19 4.18 -4.52
N ALA A 119 -7.07 4.35 -5.50
CA ALA A 119 -7.67 5.62 -5.85
C ALA A 119 -9.19 5.52 -5.71
N PRO A 120 -9.71 5.57 -4.47
CA PRO A 120 -11.15 5.37 -4.22
C PRO A 120 -12.02 6.38 -4.97
N THR A 121 -11.56 7.62 -5.09
CA THR A 121 -12.24 8.67 -5.86
C THR A 121 -12.23 8.40 -7.37
N GLY A 122 -11.23 7.69 -7.87
CA GLY A 122 -11.11 7.27 -9.27
C GLY A 122 -11.76 5.91 -9.58
N LYS A 123 -12.27 5.21 -8.59
CA LYS A 123 -12.89 3.88 -8.74
C LYS A 123 -11.92 2.82 -9.26
N LEU A 124 -10.65 2.92 -8.88
CA LEU A 124 -9.58 2.06 -9.40
C LEU A 124 -8.52 1.72 -8.35
N LEU A 125 -7.81 0.63 -8.60
CA LEU A 125 -6.55 0.30 -7.99
C LEU A 125 -5.46 0.54 -9.02
N GLY A 126 -4.56 1.48 -8.74
CA GLY A 126 -3.45 1.82 -9.62
C GLY A 126 -2.28 0.86 -9.46
N ARG A 127 -1.46 0.79 -10.50
CA ARG A 127 -0.25 -0.02 -10.56
C ARG A 127 0.96 0.86 -10.82
N PHE A 128 1.97 0.73 -9.99
CA PHE A 128 3.25 1.42 -10.12
C PHE A 128 4.38 0.40 -10.22
N GLN A 129 5.21 0.54 -11.25
CA GLN A 129 6.40 -0.28 -11.39
C GLN A 129 7.59 0.44 -10.77
N LEU A 130 8.19 -0.17 -9.73
CA LEU A 130 9.39 0.35 -9.09
C LEU A 130 10.63 -0.05 -9.89
N LYS A 131 11.52 0.93 -10.09
CA LYS A 131 12.86 0.75 -10.67
C LYS A 131 13.86 1.49 -9.81
N GLU A 132 14.97 0.86 -9.50
CA GLU A 132 16.10 1.53 -8.86
C GLU A 132 16.59 2.69 -9.72
N ASP A 133 16.90 3.82 -9.09
CA ASP A 133 17.37 5.02 -9.79
C ASP A 133 18.91 5.10 -9.91
N GLY A 134 19.60 4.14 -9.31
CA GLY A 134 21.06 4.07 -9.27
C GLY A 134 21.71 5.04 -8.27
N GLN A 135 20.92 5.73 -7.45
CA GLN A 135 21.36 6.69 -6.43
C GLN A 135 20.90 6.31 -5.01
N GLY A 136 20.52 5.06 -4.82
CA GLY A 136 20.03 4.54 -3.53
C GLY A 136 18.54 4.79 -3.30
N SER A 137 17.78 5.09 -4.35
CA SER A 137 16.34 5.25 -4.30
C SER A 137 15.66 4.59 -5.52
N TYR A 138 14.40 4.94 -5.75
CA TYR A 138 13.55 4.34 -6.76
C TYR A 138 12.84 5.40 -7.60
N LYS A 139 12.42 4.97 -8.79
CA LYS A 139 11.40 5.62 -9.61
C LYS A 139 10.17 4.73 -9.65
N ALA A 140 9.01 5.25 -9.30
CA ALA A 140 7.72 4.57 -9.40
C ALA A 140 7.03 5.03 -10.68
N ILE A 141 7.03 4.17 -11.69
CA ILE A 141 6.42 4.44 -12.99
C ILE A 141 4.94 4.06 -12.91
N ASN A 142 4.08 5.03 -13.13
CA ASN A 142 2.64 4.83 -13.15
C ASN A 142 2.23 4.07 -14.43
N GLU A 143 1.84 2.82 -14.30
CA GLU A 143 1.37 1.98 -15.41
C GLU A 143 -0.15 2.00 -15.58
N GLY A 144 -0.82 2.94 -14.91
CA GLY A 144 -2.26 3.13 -14.99
C GLY A 144 -3.06 2.24 -14.05
N SER A 145 -4.28 1.93 -14.45
CA SER A 145 -5.20 1.15 -13.64
C SER A 145 -4.90 -0.34 -13.75
N PHE A 146 -4.59 -0.99 -12.63
CA PHE A 146 -4.54 -2.45 -12.56
C PHE A 146 -5.96 -3.05 -12.54
N ILE A 147 -6.85 -2.44 -11.76
CA ILE A 147 -8.28 -2.72 -11.74
C ILE A 147 -9.01 -1.39 -11.79
N ALA A 148 -10.00 -1.31 -12.65
CA ALA A 148 -10.97 -0.23 -12.71
C ALA A 148 -12.37 -0.81 -12.85
N SER A 149 -13.39 -0.15 -12.31
CA SER A 149 -14.75 -0.66 -12.28
C SER A 149 -15.75 0.32 -12.87
N PHE A 150 -16.71 -0.22 -13.59
CA PHE A 150 -17.90 0.54 -14.03
C PHE A 150 -18.95 0.71 -12.92
N ASP A 151 -18.82 -0.02 -11.80
CA ASP A 151 -19.65 0.19 -10.63
C ASP A 151 -19.21 1.44 -9.87
N GLU A 152 -20.07 2.45 -9.86
CA GLU A 152 -19.83 3.72 -9.18
C GLU A 152 -19.60 3.58 -7.66
N ARG A 153 -19.98 2.45 -7.06
CA ARG A 153 -19.75 2.18 -5.63
C ARG A 153 -18.36 1.64 -5.35
N THR A 154 -17.64 1.16 -6.35
CA THR A 154 -16.27 0.66 -6.18
C THR A 154 -15.35 1.78 -5.67
N ALA A 155 -14.65 1.51 -4.60
CA ALA A 155 -13.77 2.45 -3.91
C ALA A 155 -12.55 1.74 -3.33
N PRO A 156 -11.59 1.32 -4.15
CA PRO A 156 -10.42 0.58 -3.69
C PRO A 156 -9.56 1.41 -2.75
N ILE A 157 -9.27 0.88 -1.56
CA ILE A 157 -8.50 1.55 -0.52
C ILE A 157 -7.22 0.81 -0.15
N GLN A 158 -7.09 -0.46 -0.52
CA GLN A 158 -5.89 -1.26 -0.25
C GLN A 158 -5.80 -2.41 -1.26
N GLY A 159 -4.62 -2.63 -1.81
CA GLY A 159 -4.24 -3.87 -2.49
C GLY A 159 -3.09 -4.51 -1.72
N LYS A 160 -3.24 -5.75 -1.23
CA LYS A 160 -2.24 -6.42 -0.39
C LYS A 160 -2.01 -7.86 -0.80
N THR A 161 -0.76 -8.28 -0.79
CA THR A 161 -0.41 -9.69 -0.99
C THR A 161 -0.94 -10.53 0.17
N GLY A 162 -1.76 -11.52 -0.13
CA GLY A 162 -2.33 -12.44 0.85
C GLY A 162 -1.47 -13.66 1.15
N PRO A 163 -1.87 -14.47 2.14
CA PRO A 163 -1.13 -15.66 2.56
C PRO A 163 -1.01 -16.72 1.46
N ASP A 164 -1.94 -16.74 0.51
CA ASP A 164 -1.96 -17.64 -0.64
C ASP A 164 -1.18 -17.09 -1.87
N GLY A 165 -0.50 -15.96 -1.68
CA GLY A 165 0.28 -15.29 -2.72
C GLY A 165 -0.56 -14.53 -3.76
N ASN A 166 -1.87 -14.51 -3.62
CA ASN A 166 -2.75 -13.70 -4.48
C ASN A 166 -2.89 -12.27 -3.93
N LEU A 167 -3.39 -11.36 -4.77
CA LEU A 167 -3.64 -9.99 -4.35
C LEU A 167 -5.06 -9.87 -3.80
N TYR A 168 -5.20 -9.28 -2.63
CA TYR A 168 -6.49 -8.94 -2.02
C TYR A 168 -6.71 -7.45 -2.10
N MET A 169 -7.84 -7.04 -2.67
CA MET A 169 -8.24 -5.65 -2.75
C MET A 169 -9.40 -5.38 -1.80
N ILE A 170 -9.21 -4.45 -0.89
CA ILE A 170 -10.26 -3.95 -0.02
C ILE A 170 -10.97 -2.81 -0.74
N ASP A 171 -12.28 -2.90 -0.82
CA ASP A 171 -13.15 -1.95 -1.47
C ASP A 171 -14.17 -1.41 -0.46
N TRP A 172 -14.15 -0.09 -0.27
CA TRP A 172 -15.04 0.58 0.66
C TRP A 172 -16.52 0.51 0.26
N ASN A 173 -16.82 0.22 -1.00
CA ASN A 173 -18.19 0.13 -1.52
C ASN A 173 -19.00 1.41 -1.28
N ASN A 174 -18.49 2.56 -1.65
CA ASN A 174 -19.16 3.83 -1.38
C ASN A 174 -19.29 4.70 -2.63
N LEU A 175 -20.48 5.27 -2.80
CA LEU A 175 -20.76 6.16 -3.93
C LEU A 175 -20.16 7.56 -3.69
N ILE A 176 -20.18 8.03 -2.44
CA ILE A 176 -19.74 9.38 -2.06
C ILE A 176 -18.38 9.29 -1.36
N MET A 177 -17.37 9.85 -1.99
CA MET A 177 -15.99 9.88 -1.51
C MET A 177 -15.39 11.25 -1.74
N MET A 178 -15.76 12.21 -0.93
CA MET A 178 -15.26 13.58 -1.00
C MET A 178 -15.06 14.17 0.39
N HIS A 179 -14.21 15.17 0.50
CA HIS A 179 -14.14 16.03 1.67
C HIS A 179 -15.51 16.70 1.91
N GLY A 180 -15.92 16.80 3.15
CA GLY A 180 -17.20 17.42 3.50
C GLY A 180 -18.44 16.65 3.02
N GLY A 181 -18.29 15.45 2.49
CA GLY A 181 -19.42 14.57 2.25
C GLY A 181 -20.09 14.25 3.57
N HIS A 182 -21.31 14.76 3.77
CA HIS A 182 -22.03 14.57 5.02
C HIS A 182 -22.16 13.11 5.37
N LEU A 183 -21.84 12.72 6.61
CA LEU A 183 -22.00 11.35 7.11
C LEU A 183 -23.44 10.87 6.96
N GLU A 184 -24.39 11.79 7.00
CA GLU A 184 -25.83 11.55 6.86
C GLU A 184 -26.31 11.47 5.40
N ASN A 185 -25.41 11.61 4.41
CA ASN A 185 -25.81 11.49 3.02
C ASN A 185 -26.42 10.11 2.75
N PRO A 186 -27.68 10.04 2.26
CA PRO A 186 -28.38 8.77 2.06
C PRO A 186 -27.75 7.88 0.98
N LEU A 187 -26.88 8.43 0.14
CA LEU A 187 -26.13 7.66 -0.88
C LEU A 187 -24.90 6.96 -0.32
N ARG A 188 -24.52 7.24 0.95
CA ARG A 188 -23.44 6.52 1.63
C ARG A 188 -23.90 5.16 2.11
N ASP A 189 -23.17 4.13 1.72
CA ASP A 189 -23.31 2.82 2.34
C ASP A 189 -22.52 2.79 3.65
N LYS A 190 -23.22 2.53 4.75
CA LYS A 190 -22.64 2.46 6.10
C LYS A 190 -22.52 1.04 6.63
N SER A 191 -22.92 0.06 5.85
CA SER A 191 -23.11 -1.34 6.30
C SER A 191 -22.34 -2.36 5.48
N HIS A 192 -21.90 -2.03 4.28
CA HIS A 192 -21.23 -2.97 3.38
C HIS A 192 -19.81 -2.51 3.02
N GLY A 193 -18.93 -3.49 2.91
CA GLY A 193 -17.62 -3.40 2.28
C GLY A 193 -17.42 -4.65 1.43
N ARG A 194 -16.43 -4.63 0.56
CA ARG A 194 -16.10 -5.78 -0.30
C ARG A 194 -14.63 -6.11 -0.19
N ILE A 195 -14.32 -7.39 -0.30
CA ILE A 195 -12.94 -7.87 -0.44
C ILE A 195 -12.89 -8.73 -1.70
N TYR A 196 -12.04 -8.33 -2.63
CA TYR A 196 -11.79 -9.09 -3.85
C TYR A 196 -10.48 -9.84 -3.74
N ARG A 197 -10.49 -11.11 -4.07
CA ARG A 197 -9.30 -11.93 -4.29
C ARG A 197 -9.00 -11.96 -5.77
N ILE A 198 -7.85 -11.43 -6.15
CA ILE A 198 -7.40 -11.32 -7.53
C ILE A 198 -6.32 -12.38 -7.75
N THR A 199 -6.58 -13.28 -8.70
CA THR A 199 -5.68 -14.37 -9.04
C THR A 199 -5.12 -14.19 -10.46
N HIS A 200 -3.87 -14.56 -10.67
CA HIS A 200 -3.36 -14.70 -12.03
C HIS A 200 -3.80 -16.05 -12.60
N LYS A 201 -4.09 -16.10 -13.91
CA LYS A 201 -4.58 -17.31 -14.58
C LYS A 201 -3.65 -18.52 -14.42
N ASP A 202 -2.33 -18.27 -14.30
CA ASP A 202 -1.30 -19.30 -14.15
C ASP A 202 -0.87 -19.48 -12.69
N SER A 203 -1.61 -18.92 -11.73
CA SER A 203 -1.30 -19.09 -10.31
C SER A 203 -1.39 -20.54 -9.89
N LYS A 204 -0.35 -21.03 -9.21
CA LYS A 204 -0.34 -22.38 -8.63
C LYS A 204 -1.33 -22.47 -7.46
N ASN A 205 -1.85 -23.66 -7.21
CA ASN A 205 -2.64 -23.92 -6.02
C ASN A 205 -1.79 -23.68 -4.77
N PHE A 206 -2.31 -22.87 -3.88
CA PHE A 206 -1.70 -22.60 -2.59
C PHE A 206 -1.95 -23.77 -1.63
N GLN A 207 -0.89 -24.22 -0.96
CA GLN A 207 -1.02 -25.11 0.20
C GLN A 207 -1.05 -24.25 1.46
N SER A 208 -2.07 -24.45 2.28
CA SER A 208 -2.19 -23.75 3.55
C SER A 208 -1.04 -24.14 4.49
N ILE A 209 -0.40 -23.13 5.07
CA ILE A 209 0.63 -23.31 6.10
C ILE A 209 -0.01 -22.98 7.45
N ASP A 210 0.26 -23.82 8.45
CA ASP A 210 -0.17 -23.58 9.82
C ASP A 210 1.07 -23.54 10.72
N LEU A 211 1.34 -22.38 11.29
CA LEU A 211 2.49 -22.17 12.16
C LEU A 211 2.13 -22.12 13.65
N ARG A 212 0.88 -22.44 14.02
CA ARG A 212 0.44 -22.32 15.42
C ARG A 212 1.30 -23.14 16.38
N ASP A 213 1.58 -24.36 16.02
CA ASP A 213 2.36 -25.32 16.80
C ASP A 213 3.68 -25.71 16.11
N ALA A 214 4.16 -24.85 15.20
CA ALA A 214 5.37 -25.13 14.43
C ALA A 214 6.61 -25.22 15.31
N LYS A 215 7.44 -26.22 15.06
CA LYS A 215 8.74 -26.39 15.71
C LYS A 215 9.76 -25.43 15.11
N THR A 216 10.85 -25.18 15.81
CA THR A 216 11.94 -24.29 15.38
C THR A 216 12.43 -24.63 13.97
N GLU A 217 12.58 -25.91 13.62
CA GLU A 217 13.00 -26.33 12.28
C GLU A 217 12.00 -25.93 11.20
N GLU A 218 10.70 -26.06 11.46
CA GLU A 218 9.63 -25.65 10.52
C GLU A 218 9.60 -24.15 10.35
N LEU A 219 9.81 -23.38 11.43
CA LEU A 219 9.92 -21.92 11.37
C LEU A 219 11.13 -21.49 10.52
N VAL A 220 12.31 -22.09 10.77
CA VAL A 220 13.53 -21.82 9.99
C VAL A 220 13.31 -22.13 8.50
N ASN A 221 12.70 -23.28 8.19
CA ASN A 221 12.39 -23.63 6.80
C ASN A 221 11.40 -22.64 6.16
N THR A 222 10.46 -22.11 6.94
CA THR A 222 9.48 -21.12 6.46
C THR A 222 10.11 -19.77 6.15
N LEU A 223 11.28 -19.42 6.71
CA LEU A 223 12.01 -18.19 6.35
C LEU A 223 12.46 -18.17 4.89
N SER A 224 12.51 -19.31 4.20
CA SER A 224 12.79 -19.40 2.75
C SER A 224 11.54 -19.40 1.87
N ASN A 225 10.36 -19.17 2.43
CA ASN A 225 9.10 -19.20 1.67
C ASN A 225 9.04 -18.12 0.60
N ASP A 226 8.49 -18.47 -0.55
CA ASP A 226 8.30 -17.56 -1.70
C ASP A 226 7.38 -16.35 -1.40
N ASN A 227 6.58 -16.44 -0.35
CA ASN A 227 5.67 -15.38 0.08
C ASN A 227 6.21 -14.72 1.36
N MET A 228 6.50 -13.41 1.30
CA MET A 228 6.98 -12.64 2.44
C MET A 228 6.05 -12.70 3.64
N PHE A 229 4.74 -12.85 3.43
CA PHE A 229 3.78 -13.02 4.53
C PHE A 229 4.21 -14.14 5.47
N TRP A 230 4.56 -15.32 4.93
CA TRP A 230 4.96 -16.47 5.74
C TRP A 230 6.34 -16.31 6.36
N ARG A 231 7.27 -15.66 5.64
CA ARG A 231 8.60 -15.34 6.23
C ARG A 231 8.47 -14.47 7.47
N LEU A 232 7.65 -13.41 7.40
CA LEU A 232 7.38 -12.53 8.53
C LEU A 232 6.65 -13.24 9.67
N MET A 233 5.68 -14.10 9.34
CA MET A 233 4.96 -14.88 10.35
C MET A 233 5.90 -15.84 11.09
N ALA A 234 6.82 -16.49 10.39
CA ALA A 234 7.81 -17.38 11.00
C ALA A 234 8.83 -16.63 11.86
N GLN A 235 9.22 -15.43 11.45
CA GLN A 235 10.17 -14.59 12.19
C GLN A 235 9.57 -14.06 13.51
N ASN A 236 8.27 -13.83 13.53
CA ASN A 236 7.56 -13.30 14.70
C ASN A 236 7.13 -14.37 15.71
N LYS A 237 7.40 -15.64 15.44
CA LYS A 237 7.12 -16.79 16.32
C LYS A 237 8.35 -17.19 17.10
#